data_7430cc6732e66ed98a255143a43d1969
#
_entry.id   7430cc6732e66ed98a255143a43d1969
#
_cell.length_a   1.000
_cell.length_b   1.000
_cell.length_c   1.000
_cell.angle_alpha   90.00
_cell.angle_beta   90.00
_cell.angle_gamma   90.00
#
_symmetry.space_group_name_H-M   'P 1'
#
loop_
_entity.id
_entity.type
_entity.pdbx_description
1 polymer ?
#
loop_
_entity_poly.entity_id
_entity_poly.type
_entity_poly.pdbx_seq_one_letter_code
_entity_poly.pdbx_strand_id
1 'polypeptide(L)'
;MLEAGRSAVRYSNSLGLTAWMDPAANGSPGDALFSLRPDENTVGVLPVYQRLAKGGELSAHVAALLVANPRSRPTDLEVLDKVRQRFLGSPNLTLPGIKVFADGVPEYPAQTAALLEPYRNSRKKGELLIDPAHFGELVSAADARGWLVHVHAIGDRAVREALNGMQQARRDRDSGIAHSITHLQLVNPKEFERFRPLGVIASMQLYWAAADETTVDLMKPYISAFAYRYQYPAYSLLSKGATIAGASDWPVSSLSPWKAIQQAVTRKGPQGVLNAGERLDRQTMFYAYTRNAARTIGLERRIGSLEPGKQADFIVLDRDVFEVPETQLGETKVLKTWFAGKPVYSSEG
;
A
#
# COMPACT_ATOMS: atom_id res chain seq x y z
N MET A 1 15.98 17.82 5.56
CA MET A 1 15.07 16.69 5.82
C MET A 1 14.05 16.95 6.92
N LEU A 2 14.41 17.50 8.10
CA LEU A 2 13.41 17.72 9.17
C LEU A 2 12.28 18.66 8.76
N GLU A 3 12.58 19.79 8.09
CA GLU A 3 11.54 20.70 7.60
C GLU A 3 10.67 20.08 6.51
N ALA A 4 11.25 19.26 5.63
CA ALA A 4 10.48 18.46 4.68
C ALA A 4 9.51 17.49 5.39
N GLY A 5 9.98 16.86 6.50
CA GLY A 5 9.12 16.01 7.33
C GLY A 5 7.95 16.78 7.95
N ARG A 6 8.20 17.98 8.51
CA ARG A 6 7.13 18.86 9.02
C ARG A 6 6.11 19.23 7.94
N SER A 7 6.62 19.57 6.75
CA SER A 7 5.76 19.92 5.62
C SER A 7 4.92 18.74 5.14
N ALA A 8 5.50 17.52 5.11
CA ALA A 8 4.76 16.30 4.76
C ALA A 8 3.65 15.99 5.78
N VAL A 9 3.92 16.14 7.08
CA VAL A 9 2.89 15.97 8.14
C VAL A 9 1.76 16.98 7.97
N ARG A 10 2.08 18.28 7.82
CA ARG A 10 1.06 19.33 7.59
C ARG A 10 0.23 19.06 6.34
N TYR A 11 0.88 18.68 5.24
CA TYR A 11 0.20 18.37 3.99
C TYR A 11 -0.71 17.14 4.15
N SER A 12 -0.26 16.09 4.81
CA SER A 12 -1.09 14.92 5.11
C SER A 12 -2.32 15.29 5.94
N ASN A 13 -2.13 16.08 7.02
CA ASN A 13 -3.23 16.53 7.85
C ASN A 13 -4.23 17.43 7.07
N SER A 14 -3.77 18.25 6.12
CA SER A 14 -4.66 19.07 5.27
C SER A 14 -5.54 18.25 4.34
N LEU A 15 -5.15 17.01 4.07
CA LEU A 15 -5.93 16.03 3.29
C LEU A 15 -6.74 15.06 4.17
N GLY A 16 -6.74 15.27 5.50
CA GLY A 16 -7.46 14.43 6.44
C GLY A 16 -6.75 13.15 6.86
N LEU A 17 -5.48 13.00 6.53
CA LEU A 17 -4.70 11.81 6.87
C LEU A 17 -4.10 11.94 8.27
N THR A 18 -4.45 11.00 9.15
CA THR A 18 -3.97 10.88 10.53
C THR A 18 -3.15 9.60 10.74
N ALA A 19 -3.07 8.75 9.73
CA ALA A 19 -2.24 7.54 9.76
C ALA A 19 -1.77 7.18 8.35
N TRP A 20 -0.55 6.64 8.25
CA TRP A 20 -0.05 6.06 7.01
C TRP A 20 1.00 4.98 7.24
N MET A 21 1.18 4.16 6.22
CA MET A 21 2.34 3.30 6.08
C MET A 21 3.39 4.01 5.24
N ASP A 22 4.63 4.09 5.74
CA ASP A 22 5.81 4.39 4.93
C ASP A 22 6.52 3.06 4.63
N PRO A 23 6.38 2.53 3.41
CA PRO A 23 6.89 1.19 3.12
C PRO A 23 8.39 1.13 2.87
N ALA A 24 9.09 2.28 2.82
CA ALA A 24 10.52 2.34 2.48
C ALA A 24 11.30 3.26 3.42
N ALA A 25 10.93 3.30 4.70
CA ALA A 25 11.41 4.29 5.66
C ALA A 25 12.92 4.22 5.95
N ASN A 26 13.57 3.08 5.70
CA ASN A 26 15.03 2.95 5.78
C ASN A 26 15.76 3.29 4.46
N GLY A 27 15.04 3.52 3.37
CA GLY A 27 15.62 4.03 2.13
C GLY A 27 15.83 5.54 2.18
N SER A 28 16.89 6.00 1.54
CA SER A 28 17.17 7.44 1.35
C SER A 28 16.72 7.91 -0.04
N PRO A 29 16.42 9.20 -0.22
CA PRO A 29 16.14 9.73 -1.55
C PRO A 29 17.28 9.41 -2.53
N GLY A 30 16.92 8.78 -3.66
CA GLY A 30 17.88 8.37 -4.68
C GLY A 30 18.39 6.93 -4.56
N ASP A 31 18.06 6.22 -3.48
CA ASP A 31 18.41 4.80 -3.37
C ASP A 31 17.65 3.94 -4.38
N ALA A 32 18.34 2.92 -4.89
CA ALA A 32 17.74 1.91 -5.77
C ALA A 32 16.93 0.90 -4.91
N LEU A 33 15.72 1.29 -4.49
CA LEU A 33 14.90 0.52 -3.53
C LEU A 33 14.66 -0.94 -3.93
N PHE A 34 14.49 -1.22 -5.23
CA PHE A 34 14.26 -2.57 -5.75
C PHE A 34 15.43 -3.53 -5.51
N SER A 35 16.64 -2.99 -5.34
CA SER A 35 17.87 -3.76 -5.12
C SER A 35 18.59 -3.38 -3.83
N LEU A 36 17.97 -2.58 -2.97
CA LEU A 36 18.54 -2.13 -1.72
C LEU A 36 19.04 -3.33 -0.88
N ARG A 37 20.26 -3.22 -0.41
CA ARG A 37 20.86 -4.18 0.54
C ARG A 37 21.12 -3.44 1.85
N PRO A 38 20.15 -3.42 2.75
CA PRO A 38 20.29 -2.66 3.99
C PRO A 38 21.36 -3.23 4.90
N ASP A 39 22.07 -2.33 5.57
CA ASP A 39 22.95 -2.61 6.69
C ASP A 39 22.44 -1.89 7.97
N GLU A 40 23.20 -1.97 9.05
CA GLU A 40 22.81 -1.36 10.33
C GLU A 40 22.72 0.18 10.27
N ASN A 41 23.32 0.83 9.27
CA ASN A 41 23.33 2.28 9.06
C ASN A 41 22.28 2.73 8.03
N THR A 42 21.63 1.79 7.37
CA THR A 42 20.58 2.08 6.39
C THR A 42 19.29 2.45 7.12
N VAL A 43 19.21 3.73 7.56
CA VAL A 43 18.13 4.24 8.41
C VAL A 43 17.19 5.24 7.71
N GLY A 44 17.53 5.68 6.50
CA GLY A 44 16.69 6.54 5.67
C GLY A 44 16.10 7.74 6.39
N VAL A 45 14.76 7.83 6.39
CA VAL A 45 13.99 8.92 7.01
C VAL A 45 13.58 8.64 8.48
N LEU A 46 13.89 7.47 9.02
CA LEU A 46 13.53 7.09 10.40
C LEU A 46 13.99 8.09 11.46
N PRO A 47 15.22 8.67 11.39
CA PRO A 47 15.64 9.71 12.33
C PRO A 47 14.76 10.97 12.29
N VAL A 48 14.18 11.30 11.14
CA VAL A 48 13.26 12.43 10.98
C VAL A 48 11.95 12.12 11.72
N TYR A 49 11.35 10.96 11.48
CA TYR A 49 10.15 10.52 12.20
C TYR A 49 10.37 10.50 13.71
N GLN A 50 11.48 9.93 14.17
CA GLN A 50 11.80 9.88 15.60
C GLN A 50 11.91 11.27 16.21
N ARG A 51 12.56 12.22 15.53
CA ARG A 51 12.72 13.59 16.01
C ARG A 51 11.38 14.33 16.08
N LEU A 52 10.53 14.20 15.05
CA LEU A 52 9.19 14.77 15.05
C LEU A 52 8.33 14.15 16.17
N ALA A 53 8.41 12.83 16.36
CA ALA A 53 7.69 12.12 17.40
C ALA A 53 8.10 12.59 18.81
N LYS A 54 9.40 12.64 19.10
CA LYS A 54 9.91 13.10 20.39
C LYS A 54 9.64 14.58 20.65
N GLY A 55 9.57 15.39 19.59
CA GLY A 55 9.22 16.80 19.66
C GLY A 55 7.72 17.09 19.76
N GLY A 56 6.85 16.07 19.72
CA GLY A 56 5.40 16.23 19.70
C GLY A 56 4.83 16.82 18.41
N GLU A 57 5.64 16.81 17.34
CA GLU A 57 5.31 17.36 16.03
C GLU A 57 4.74 16.30 15.04
N LEU A 58 4.78 15.00 15.40
CA LEU A 58 4.23 13.92 14.58
C LEU A 58 2.75 13.74 14.89
N SER A 59 1.89 14.51 14.22
CA SER A 59 0.43 14.44 14.32
C SER A 59 -0.18 13.38 13.40
N ALA A 60 0.40 12.19 13.42
CA ALA A 60 -0.06 11.03 12.68
C ALA A 60 0.51 9.73 13.26
N HIS A 61 -0.20 8.62 13.07
CA HIS A 61 0.32 7.27 13.33
C HIS A 61 1.11 6.80 12.13
N VAL A 62 2.42 6.66 12.26
CA VAL A 62 3.29 6.20 11.18
C VAL A 62 3.70 4.76 11.41
N ALA A 63 3.35 3.89 10.47
CA ALA A 63 3.85 2.53 10.38
C ALA A 63 5.01 2.50 9.36
N ALA A 64 6.22 2.60 9.84
CA ALA A 64 7.42 2.61 9.03
C ALA A 64 7.89 1.17 8.78
N LEU A 65 7.92 0.74 7.52
CA LEU A 65 8.47 -0.56 7.14
C LEU A 65 9.94 -0.44 6.72
N LEU A 66 10.66 -1.51 6.92
CA LEU A 66 12.04 -1.63 6.48
C LEU A 66 12.10 -2.41 5.17
N VAL A 67 12.69 -1.83 4.15
CA VAL A 67 12.96 -2.54 2.89
C VAL A 67 13.92 -3.67 3.17
N ALA A 68 13.51 -4.89 2.84
CA ALA A 68 14.38 -6.06 2.75
C ALA A 68 14.75 -6.29 1.27
N ASN A 69 15.94 -6.75 1.01
CA ASN A 69 16.33 -7.12 -0.35
C ASN A 69 15.42 -8.26 -0.84
N PRO A 70 14.96 -8.26 -2.11
CA PRO A 70 14.10 -9.32 -2.64
C PRO A 70 14.67 -10.74 -2.49
N ARG A 71 16.00 -10.86 -2.39
CA ARG A 71 16.71 -12.13 -2.21
C ARG A 71 17.22 -12.36 -0.78
N SER A 72 16.74 -11.57 0.18
CA SER A 72 17.06 -11.74 1.59
C SER A 72 16.66 -13.12 2.10
N ARG A 73 17.48 -13.60 3.06
CA ARG A 73 17.25 -14.83 3.80
C ARG A 73 16.75 -14.50 5.22
N PRO A 74 16.22 -15.48 5.96
CA PRO A 74 15.80 -15.29 7.35
C PRO A 74 16.84 -14.62 8.26
N THR A 75 18.12 -14.90 8.05
CA THR A 75 19.25 -14.30 8.79
C THR A 75 19.39 -12.79 8.56
N ASP A 76 19.02 -12.29 7.38
CA ASP A 76 19.12 -10.86 7.06
C ASP A 76 18.15 -10.02 7.88
N LEU A 77 17.08 -10.63 8.43
CA LEU A 77 16.14 -9.96 9.33
C LEU A 77 16.79 -9.49 10.63
N GLU A 78 17.92 -10.08 11.04
CA GLU A 78 18.67 -9.65 12.23
C GLU A 78 19.25 -8.24 12.05
N VAL A 79 19.75 -7.93 10.86
CA VAL A 79 20.23 -6.58 10.52
C VAL A 79 19.09 -5.57 10.60
N LEU A 80 17.95 -5.92 10.00
CA LEU A 80 16.75 -5.06 10.05
C LEU A 80 16.21 -4.90 11.47
N ASP A 81 16.29 -5.92 12.31
CA ASP A 81 15.90 -5.81 13.72
C ASP A 81 16.80 -4.85 14.50
N LYS A 82 18.11 -4.86 14.26
CA LYS A 82 19.03 -3.87 14.87
C LYS A 82 18.65 -2.44 14.48
N VAL A 83 18.30 -2.19 13.21
CA VAL A 83 17.76 -0.88 12.78
C VAL A 83 16.47 -0.57 13.53
N ARG A 84 15.53 -1.51 13.56
CA ARG A 84 14.22 -1.37 14.22
C ARG A 84 14.35 -0.99 15.70
N GLN A 85 15.22 -1.69 16.45
CA GLN A 85 15.41 -1.48 17.89
C GLN A 85 15.81 -0.02 18.24
N ARG A 86 16.53 0.66 17.35
CA ARG A 86 16.97 2.06 17.55
C ARG A 86 15.81 3.07 17.58
N PHE A 87 14.66 2.72 17.01
CA PHE A 87 13.52 3.62 16.83
C PHE A 87 12.28 3.21 17.63
N LEU A 88 12.33 2.05 18.33
CA LEU A 88 11.22 1.63 19.19
C LEU A 88 10.96 2.64 20.31
N GLY A 89 9.72 2.68 20.79
CA GLY A 89 9.30 3.58 21.86
C GLY A 89 9.13 5.04 21.43
N SER A 90 9.31 5.37 20.15
CA SER A 90 9.01 6.72 19.63
C SER A 90 7.48 6.91 19.55
N PRO A 91 6.91 7.99 20.15
CA PRO A 91 5.47 8.22 20.09
C PRO A 91 4.94 8.27 18.65
N ASN A 92 3.81 7.62 18.41
CA ASN A 92 3.13 7.58 17.09
C ASN A 92 3.93 6.97 15.94
N LEU A 93 5.11 6.42 16.20
CA LEU A 93 5.94 5.71 15.23
C LEU A 93 6.01 4.23 15.60
N THR A 94 5.63 3.36 14.68
CA THR A 94 5.77 1.91 14.80
C THR A 94 6.60 1.37 13.64
N LEU A 95 7.29 0.26 13.90
CA LEU A 95 8.04 -0.47 12.86
C LEU A 95 7.51 -1.91 12.81
N PRO A 96 6.32 -2.12 12.19
CA PRO A 96 5.60 -3.38 12.30
C PRO A 96 6.12 -4.48 11.39
N GLY A 97 7.05 -4.21 10.48
CA GLY A 97 7.51 -5.24 9.56
C GLY A 97 8.41 -4.77 8.42
N ILE A 98 8.36 -5.52 7.33
CA ILE A 98 9.24 -5.33 6.17
C ILE A 98 8.46 -5.10 4.88
N LYS A 99 9.14 -4.41 3.94
CA LYS A 99 8.76 -4.26 2.53
C LYS A 99 9.66 -5.12 1.67
N VAL A 100 9.06 -5.82 0.71
CA VAL A 100 9.78 -6.58 -0.33
C VAL A 100 9.24 -6.21 -1.70
N PHE A 101 10.11 -6.09 -2.70
CA PHE A 101 9.73 -5.91 -4.10
C PHE A 101 9.78 -7.25 -4.82
N ALA A 102 8.64 -7.74 -5.33
CA ALA A 102 8.59 -9.02 -6.03
C ALA A 102 8.90 -8.88 -7.52
N ASP A 103 8.60 -7.73 -8.12
CA ASP A 103 8.84 -7.42 -9.53
C ASP A 103 8.97 -5.92 -9.78
N GLY A 104 8.95 -5.51 -11.04
CA GLY A 104 8.97 -4.12 -11.47
C GLY A 104 7.60 -3.64 -11.98
N VAL A 105 7.58 -2.93 -13.14
CA VAL A 105 6.40 -2.28 -13.73
C VAL A 105 6.09 -2.87 -15.13
N PRO A 106 4.81 -2.90 -15.56
CA PRO A 106 4.42 -3.62 -16.78
C PRO A 106 4.40 -2.75 -18.03
N GLU A 107 4.38 -1.43 -17.90
CA GLU A 107 4.21 -0.49 -19.00
C GLU A 107 5.39 -0.54 -19.98
N TYR A 108 5.08 -0.40 -21.27
CA TYR A 108 6.10 -0.19 -22.29
C TYR A 108 6.77 1.18 -22.10
N PRO A 109 8.11 1.31 -22.26
CA PRO A 109 9.06 0.26 -22.69
C PRO A 109 9.67 -0.56 -21.55
N ALA A 110 9.39 -0.26 -20.27
CA ALA A 110 10.05 -0.90 -19.12
C ALA A 110 9.80 -2.42 -19.07
N GLN A 111 8.54 -2.85 -19.04
CA GLN A 111 8.12 -4.26 -19.13
C GLN A 111 8.88 -5.20 -18.16
N THR A 112 9.10 -4.74 -16.93
CA THR A 112 9.85 -5.46 -15.89
C THR A 112 8.94 -6.21 -14.91
N ALA A 113 7.62 -5.98 -14.94
CA ALA A 113 6.67 -6.75 -14.13
C ALA A 113 6.64 -8.22 -14.53
N ALA A 114 6.62 -9.12 -13.56
CA ALA A 114 6.67 -10.56 -13.79
C ALA A 114 5.30 -11.13 -14.18
N LEU A 115 5.16 -11.59 -15.42
CA LEU A 115 3.92 -12.10 -15.98
C LEU A 115 3.93 -13.63 -16.12
N LEU A 116 2.74 -14.22 -16.05
CA LEU A 116 2.51 -15.65 -16.37
C LEU A 116 2.62 -15.90 -17.87
N GLU A 117 2.05 -15.01 -18.69
CA GLU A 117 2.19 -15.00 -20.14
C GLU A 117 3.24 -13.97 -20.57
N PRO A 118 3.97 -14.23 -21.70
CA PRO A 118 4.98 -13.28 -22.15
C PRO A 118 4.35 -12.00 -22.70
N TYR A 119 5.10 -10.89 -22.61
CA TYR A 119 4.78 -9.66 -23.36
C TYR A 119 4.76 -9.95 -24.86
N ARG A 120 3.77 -9.40 -25.57
CA ARG A 120 3.52 -9.69 -26.99
C ARG A 120 4.62 -9.25 -27.92
N ASN A 121 5.31 -8.14 -27.58
CA ASN A 121 6.37 -7.53 -28.43
C ASN A 121 7.76 -8.13 -28.20
N SER A 122 8.02 -8.82 -27.10
CA SER A 122 9.38 -9.26 -26.75
C SER A 122 9.49 -10.74 -26.40
N ARG A 123 8.38 -11.44 -26.21
CA ARG A 123 8.30 -12.81 -25.69
C ARG A 123 8.93 -13.02 -24.30
N LYS A 124 9.38 -11.95 -23.64
CA LYS A 124 9.88 -11.96 -22.26
C LYS A 124 8.69 -11.93 -21.31
N LYS A 125 8.91 -12.39 -20.08
CA LYS A 125 7.89 -12.42 -19.01
C LYS A 125 8.15 -11.40 -17.90
N GLY A 126 8.99 -10.39 -18.14
CA GLY A 126 9.50 -9.52 -17.09
C GLY A 126 10.47 -10.25 -16.16
N GLU A 127 10.70 -9.67 -15.00
CA GLU A 127 11.66 -10.18 -14.02
C GLU A 127 10.98 -10.42 -12.67
N LEU A 128 11.10 -11.63 -12.14
CA LEU A 128 10.75 -11.93 -10.76
C LEU A 128 11.97 -11.69 -9.89
N LEU A 129 11.92 -10.67 -9.03
CA LEU A 129 13.04 -10.24 -8.19
C LEU A 129 13.21 -11.18 -6.99
N ILE A 130 12.11 -11.65 -6.39
CA ILE A 130 12.15 -12.64 -5.31
C ILE A 130 12.55 -14.01 -5.85
N ASP A 131 13.14 -14.83 -4.99
CA ASP A 131 13.43 -16.23 -5.26
C ASP A 131 12.27 -17.08 -4.73
N PRO A 132 11.42 -17.69 -5.60
CA PRO A 132 10.26 -18.46 -5.16
C PRO A 132 10.60 -19.64 -4.25
N ALA A 133 11.80 -20.20 -4.39
CA ALA A 133 12.23 -21.33 -3.56
C ALA A 133 12.47 -20.92 -2.09
N HIS A 134 12.75 -19.67 -1.83
CA HIS A 134 13.17 -19.18 -0.51
C HIS A 134 12.32 -18.05 0.05
N PHE A 135 11.48 -17.42 -0.77
CA PHE A 135 10.67 -16.31 -0.32
C PHE A 135 9.72 -16.69 0.83
N GLY A 136 9.16 -17.90 0.77
CA GLY A 136 8.32 -18.42 1.84
C GLY A 136 9.06 -18.54 3.19
N GLU A 137 10.34 -18.91 3.20
CA GLU A 137 11.16 -18.95 4.41
C GLU A 137 11.33 -17.56 5.03
N LEU A 138 11.54 -16.53 4.19
CA LEU A 138 11.64 -15.14 4.64
C LEU A 138 10.33 -14.67 5.25
N VAL A 139 9.18 -14.95 4.60
CA VAL A 139 7.85 -14.58 5.13
C VAL A 139 7.57 -15.30 6.44
N SER A 140 7.83 -16.61 6.53
CA SER A 140 7.67 -17.38 7.78
C SER A 140 8.55 -16.84 8.92
N ALA A 141 9.78 -16.47 8.61
CA ALA A 141 10.71 -15.92 9.62
C ALA A 141 10.29 -14.51 10.09
N ALA A 142 9.75 -13.67 9.21
CA ALA A 142 9.18 -12.37 9.57
C ALA A 142 7.92 -12.54 10.43
N ASP A 143 7.00 -13.42 10.01
CA ASP A 143 5.77 -13.74 10.73
C ASP A 143 6.06 -14.28 12.15
N ALA A 144 7.05 -15.16 12.30
CA ALA A 144 7.47 -15.68 13.59
C ALA A 144 8.01 -14.60 14.54
N ARG A 145 8.55 -13.50 14.02
CA ARG A 145 8.97 -12.31 14.78
C ARG A 145 7.83 -11.34 15.10
N GLY A 146 6.60 -11.63 14.68
CA GLY A 146 5.48 -10.73 14.80
C GLY A 146 5.50 -9.60 13.77
N TRP A 147 6.22 -9.75 12.67
CA TRP A 147 6.37 -8.73 11.63
C TRP A 147 5.44 -8.99 10.45
N LEU A 148 4.75 -7.95 10.03
CA LEU A 148 4.02 -7.99 8.76
C LEU A 148 4.99 -7.94 7.56
N VAL A 149 4.57 -8.52 6.46
CA VAL A 149 5.28 -8.44 5.17
C VAL A 149 4.37 -7.73 4.17
N HIS A 150 4.87 -6.62 3.60
CA HIS A 150 4.21 -5.84 2.57
C HIS A 150 4.94 -6.01 1.25
N VAL A 151 4.29 -6.61 0.26
CA VAL A 151 4.94 -7.02 -0.98
C VAL A 151 4.46 -6.15 -2.14
N HIS A 152 5.41 -5.49 -2.83
CA HIS A 152 5.14 -4.93 -4.15
C HIS A 152 5.01 -6.10 -5.14
N ALA A 153 3.85 -6.24 -5.75
CA ALA A 153 3.61 -7.19 -6.82
C ALA A 153 2.61 -6.62 -7.82
N ILE A 154 3.08 -6.36 -9.02
CA ILE A 154 2.32 -5.73 -10.10
C ILE A 154 1.88 -6.75 -11.14
N GLY A 155 2.79 -7.62 -11.58
CA GLY A 155 2.51 -8.69 -12.52
C GLY A 155 1.84 -9.90 -11.87
N ASP A 156 1.00 -10.59 -12.62
CA ASP A 156 0.20 -11.70 -12.12
C ASP A 156 1.04 -12.91 -11.67
N ARG A 157 2.27 -13.08 -12.19
CA ARG A 157 3.23 -14.05 -11.67
C ARG A 157 3.79 -13.61 -10.31
N ALA A 158 4.13 -12.34 -10.16
CA ALA A 158 4.64 -11.82 -8.89
C ALA A 158 3.59 -11.94 -7.78
N VAL A 159 2.32 -11.63 -8.08
CA VAL A 159 1.19 -11.82 -7.15
C VAL A 159 1.07 -13.27 -6.72
N ARG A 160 1.14 -14.22 -7.68
CA ARG A 160 1.11 -15.67 -7.39
C ARG A 160 2.22 -16.08 -6.43
N GLU A 161 3.45 -15.69 -6.70
CA GLU A 161 4.60 -16.09 -5.88
C GLU A 161 4.58 -15.41 -4.50
N ALA A 162 4.09 -14.17 -4.41
CA ALA A 162 3.86 -13.52 -3.13
C ALA A 162 2.83 -14.30 -2.28
N LEU A 163 1.70 -14.70 -2.88
CA LEU A 163 0.69 -15.54 -2.21
C LEU A 163 1.23 -16.93 -1.84
N ASN A 164 2.09 -17.52 -2.66
CA ASN A 164 2.75 -18.79 -2.34
C ASN A 164 3.62 -18.67 -1.08
N GLY A 165 4.41 -17.61 -0.97
CA GLY A 165 5.22 -17.35 0.22
C GLY A 165 4.38 -17.12 1.47
N MET A 166 3.29 -16.36 1.37
CA MET A 166 2.35 -16.13 2.47
C MET A 166 1.60 -17.42 2.86
N GLN A 167 1.26 -18.27 1.89
CA GLN A 167 0.66 -19.57 2.15
C GLN A 167 1.60 -20.49 2.91
N GLN A 168 2.90 -20.48 2.61
CA GLN A 168 3.89 -21.24 3.37
C GLN A 168 3.91 -20.76 4.82
N ALA A 169 4.02 -19.46 5.07
CA ALA A 169 4.03 -18.91 6.42
C ALA A 169 2.77 -19.33 7.23
N ARG A 170 1.58 -19.35 6.59
CA ARG A 170 0.34 -19.80 7.23
C ARG A 170 0.31 -21.30 7.55
N ARG A 171 1.00 -22.13 6.74
CA ARG A 171 1.15 -23.58 7.07
C ARG A 171 2.07 -23.78 8.26
N ASP A 172 3.14 -22.98 8.33
CA ASP A 172 4.11 -23.07 9.42
C ASP A 172 3.50 -22.54 10.73
N ARG A 173 2.71 -21.47 10.64
CA ARG A 173 2.03 -20.84 11.78
C ARG A 173 0.90 -19.92 11.32
N ASP A 174 -0.27 -20.05 11.90
CA ASP A 174 -1.35 -19.06 11.76
C ASP A 174 -1.23 -17.99 12.86
N SER A 175 -0.46 -16.95 12.58
CA SER A 175 -0.21 -15.84 13.51
C SER A 175 -1.36 -14.83 13.58
N GLY A 176 -2.25 -14.82 12.58
CA GLY A 176 -3.25 -13.78 12.39
C GLY A 176 -2.71 -12.43 11.92
N ILE A 177 -1.39 -12.30 11.69
CA ILE A 177 -0.78 -11.06 11.18
C ILE A 177 -1.30 -10.77 9.77
N ALA A 178 -1.80 -9.56 9.55
CA ALA A 178 -2.27 -9.13 8.25
C ALA A 178 -1.11 -8.76 7.34
N HIS A 179 -0.57 -9.73 6.56
CA HIS A 179 0.32 -9.43 5.46
C HIS A 179 -0.44 -8.74 4.34
N SER A 180 0.25 -8.03 3.45
CA SER A 180 -0.40 -7.32 2.35
C SER A 180 0.40 -7.39 1.06
N ILE A 181 -0.32 -7.37 -0.05
CA ILE A 181 0.26 -7.20 -1.39
C ILE A 181 -0.22 -5.87 -1.93
N THR A 182 0.71 -5.07 -2.44
CA THR A 182 0.40 -3.74 -2.96
C THR A 182 0.53 -3.67 -4.48
N HIS A 183 -0.16 -2.71 -5.05
CA HIS A 183 -0.38 -2.39 -6.46
C HIS A 183 -1.40 -3.31 -7.12
N LEU A 184 -1.14 -4.60 -7.29
CA LEU A 184 -2.11 -5.56 -7.82
C LEU A 184 -2.69 -5.10 -9.17
N GLN A 185 -1.83 -4.55 -10.05
CA GLN A 185 -2.29 -4.05 -11.34
C GLN A 185 -2.78 -5.19 -12.23
N LEU A 186 -2.05 -6.29 -12.29
CA LEU A 186 -2.46 -7.49 -13.02
C LEU A 186 -2.58 -8.66 -12.04
N VAL A 187 -3.77 -9.23 -11.94
CA VAL A 187 -4.01 -10.39 -11.06
C VAL A 187 -4.75 -11.47 -11.82
N ASN A 188 -4.18 -12.66 -11.84
CA ASN A 188 -4.85 -13.80 -12.45
C ASN A 188 -6.07 -14.22 -11.60
N PRO A 189 -7.26 -14.45 -12.18
CA PRO A 189 -8.46 -14.85 -11.45
C PRO A 189 -8.32 -16.08 -10.54
N LYS A 190 -7.38 -16.97 -10.85
CA LYS A 190 -7.08 -18.14 -10.00
C LYS A 190 -6.54 -17.76 -8.63
N GLU A 191 -6.05 -16.52 -8.47
CA GLU A 191 -5.48 -16.03 -7.22
C GLU A 191 -6.52 -15.30 -6.35
N PHE A 192 -7.67 -14.89 -6.89
CA PHE A 192 -8.64 -14.05 -6.16
C PHE A 192 -9.13 -14.69 -4.85
N GLU A 193 -9.46 -15.98 -4.87
CA GLU A 193 -9.98 -16.70 -3.71
C GLU A 193 -8.93 -16.97 -2.61
N ARG A 194 -7.64 -16.75 -2.91
CA ARG A 194 -6.55 -17.02 -1.97
C ARG A 194 -6.36 -15.95 -0.92
N PHE A 195 -6.76 -14.69 -1.21
CA PHE A 195 -6.55 -13.56 -0.30
C PHE A 195 -7.26 -13.76 1.03
N ARG A 196 -8.54 -14.14 1.00
CA ARG A 196 -9.37 -14.29 2.21
C ARG A 196 -8.84 -15.37 3.17
N PRO A 197 -8.64 -16.62 2.77
CA PRO A 197 -8.18 -17.67 3.69
C PRO A 197 -6.75 -17.43 4.21
N LEU A 198 -5.91 -16.72 3.45
CA LEU A 198 -4.57 -16.34 3.88
C LEU A 198 -4.55 -15.08 4.75
N GLY A 199 -5.67 -14.38 4.92
CA GLY A 199 -5.75 -13.12 5.64
C GLY A 199 -4.92 -12.01 4.99
N VAL A 200 -4.64 -12.09 3.68
CA VAL A 200 -3.82 -11.13 2.94
C VAL A 200 -4.68 -9.93 2.52
N ILE A 201 -4.17 -8.73 2.80
CA ILE A 201 -4.83 -7.48 2.42
C ILE A 201 -4.37 -7.06 1.02
N ALA A 202 -5.33 -6.72 0.16
CA ALA A 202 -5.10 -6.12 -1.14
C ALA A 202 -4.97 -4.59 -0.97
N SER A 203 -3.74 -4.07 -0.95
CA SER A 203 -3.43 -2.65 -0.82
C SER A 203 -3.33 -2.03 -2.21
N MET A 204 -4.33 -1.24 -2.61
CA MET A 204 -4.47 -0.84 -4.01
C MET A 204 -4.41 0.67 -4.20
N GLN A 205 -3.63 1.11 -5.19
CA GLN A 205 -3.57 2.50 -5.66
C GLN A 205 -4.62 2.72 -6.74
N LEU A 206 -5.90 2.73 -6.33
CA LEU A 206 -7.01 2.82 -7.29
C LEU A 206 -7.14 4.19 -7.99
N TYR A 207 -6.34 5.18 -7.60
CA TYR A 207 -6.15 6.40 -8.39
C TYR A 207 -5.60 6.09 -9.80
N TRP A 208 -4.83 5.01 -9.95
CA TRP A 208 -4.26 4.58 -11.23
C TRP A 208 -5.23 3.79 -12.11
N ALA A 209 -6.39 3.41 -11.58
CA ALA A 209 -7.37 2.63 -12.31
C ALA A 209 -8.22 3.49 -13.29
N ALA A 210 -7.56 4.32 -14.09
CA ALA A 210 -8.14 5.17 -15.12
C ALA A 210 -7.90 4.59 -16.52
N ALA A 211 -8.79 4.84 -17.49
CA ALA A 211 -8.49 4.59 -18.90
C ALA A 211 -7.70 5.78 -19.45
N ASP A 212 -6.39 5.70 -19.41
CA ASP A 212 -5.43 6.72 -19.85
C ASP A 212 -4.29 6.12 -20.67
N GLU A 213 -3.33 6.95 -21.05
CA GLU A 213 -2.15 6.51 -21.79
C GLU A 213 -1.44 5.33 -21.10
N THR A 214 -1.25 5.41 -19.77
CA THR A 214 -0.50 4.39 -19.02
C THR A 214 -1.19 3.03 -19.06
N THR A 215 -2.50 3.00 -18.81
CA THR A 215 -3.27 1.74 -18.71
C THR A 215 -3.77 1.23 -20.06
N VAL A 216 -3.88 2.09 -21.06
CA VAL A 216 -4.39 1.72 -22.38
C VAL A 216 -3.25 1.63 -23.39
N ASP A 217 -2.58 2.74 -23.72
CA ASP A 217 -1.64 2.77 -24.84
C ASP A 217 -0.33 2.03 -24.53
N LEU A 218 0.15 2.15 -23.29
CA LEU A 218 1.39 1.49 -22.85
C LEU A 218 1.16 0.05 -22.33
N MET A 219 -0.09 -0.41 -22.28
CA MET A 219 -0.43 -1.76 -21.77
C MET A 219 -1.12 -2.64 -22.80
N LYS A 220 -2.24 -2.17 -23.36
CA LYS A 220 -3.14 -2.99 -24.19
C LYS A 220 -2.47 -3.67 -25.40
N PRO A 221 -1.57 -3.02 -26.15
CA PRO A 221 -0.86 -3.66 -27.26
C PRO A 221 0.14 -4.74 -26.82
N TYR A 222 0.60 -4.70 -25.56
CA TYR A 222 1.78 -5.42 -25.09
C TYR A 222 1.48 -6.63 -24.22
N ILE A 223 0.27 -6.73 -23.66
CA ILE A 223 -0.15 -7.88 -22.85
C ILE A 223 -1.32 -8.63 -23.49
N SER A 224 -1.62 -9.84 -23.01
CA SER A 224 -2.77 -10.58 -23.50
C SER A 224 -4.09 -9.87 -23.14
N ALA A 225 -5.12 -10.06 -24.00
CA ALA A 225 -6.45 -9.51 -23.73
C ALA A 225 -7.03 -10.05 -22.42
N PHE A 226 -6.66 -11.26 -22.03
CA PHE A 226 -7.05 -11.86 -20.77
C PHE A 226 -6.44 -11.11 -19.59
N ALA A 227 -5.12 -10.87 -19.57
CA ALA A 227 -4.44 -10.10 -18.52
C ALA A 227 -4.95 -8.65 -18.49
N TYR A 228 -5.13 -8.01 -19.65
CA TYR A 228 -5.66 -6.65 -19.77
C TYR A 228 -7.02 -6.49 -19.08
N ARG A 229 -7.92 -7.49 -19.22
CA ARG A 229 -9.25 -7.47 -18.60
C ARG A 229 -9.20 -7.36 -17.06
N TYR A 230 -8.15 -7.84 -16.44
CA TYR A 230 -8.01 -7.88 -15.00
C TYR A 230 -6.99 -6.86 -14.47
N GLN A 231 -6.93 -5.68 -15.11
CA GLN A 231 -6.20 -4.54 -14.55
C GLN A 231 -6.95 -3.93 -13.37
N TYR A 232 -6.25 -3.84 -12.22
CA TYR A 232 -6.81 -3.38 -10.95
C TYR A 232 -8.15 -4.05 -10.64
N PRO A 233 -8.20 -5.38 -10.47
CA PRO A 233 -9.45 -6.14 -10.35
C PRO A 233 -10.04 -6.05 -8.93
N ALA A 234 -10.37 -4.80 -8.52
CA ALA A 234 -10.74 -4.47 -7.15
C ALA A 234 -12.07 -5.12 -6.74
N TYR A 235 -13.09 -5.06 -7.63
CA TYR A 235 -14.38 -5.70 -7.37
C TYR A 235 -14.28 -7.22 -7.38
N SER A 236 -13.50 -7.77 -8.32
CA SER A 236 -13.28 -9.22 -8.40
C SER A 236 -12.62 -9.75 -7.11
N LEU A 237 -11.60 -9.07 -6.60
CA LEU A 237 -10.97 -9.40 -5.31
C LEU A 237 -11.95 -9.28 -4.14
N LEU A 238 -12.68 -8.16 -4.06
CA LEU A 238 -13.70 -7.91 -3.02
C LEU A 238 -14.78 -8.99 -3.02
N SER A 239 -15.32 -9.34 -4.19
CA SER A 239 -16.37 -10.34 -4.36
C SER A 239 -15.94 -11.74 -3.90
N LYS A 240 -14.65 -12.03 -3.89
CA LYS A 240 -14.05 -13.26 -3.35
C LYS A 240 -13.61 -13.11 -1.88
N GLY A 241 -14.00 -12.02 -1.24
CA GLY A 241 -13.82 -11.77 0.19
C GLY A 241 -12.45 -11.23 0.58
N ALA A 242 -11.63 -10.76 -0.38
CA ALA A 242 -10.41 -10.03 -0.05
C ALA A 242 -10.74 -8.72 0.67
N THR A 243 -9.91 -8.36 1.65
CA THR A 243 -9.95 -7.02 2.26
C THR A 243 -9.21 -6.04 1.36
N ILE A 244 -9.91 -5.01 0.86
CA ILE A 244 -9.30 -3.94 0.08
C ILE A 244 -8.87 -2.81 1.02
N ALA A 245 -7.62 -2.36 0.92
CA ALA A 245 -7.11 -1.16 1.57
C ALA A 245 -6.68 -0.14 0.51
N GLY A 246 -7.02 1.13 0.74
CA GLY A 246 -6.62 2.24 -0.12
C GLY A 246 -5.19 2.68 0.16
N ALA A 247 -4.46 3.02 -0.88
CA ALA A 247 -3.10 3.55 -0.81
C ALA A 247 -2.85 4.55 -1.95
N SER A 248 -1.87 5.44 -1.79
CA SER A 248 -1.55 6.47 -2.79
C SER A 248 -0.25 6.22 -3.54
N ASP A 249 0.71 5.59 -2.89
CA ASP A 249 2.11 5.52 -3.33
C ASP A 249 2.71 6.93 -3.58
N TRP A 250 2.29 7.91 -2.74
CA TRP A 250 2.83 9.27 -2.82
C TRP A 250 4.36 9.25 -2.57
N PRO A 251 5.16 9.98 -3.35
CA PRO A 251 4.80 11.05 -4.29
C PRO A 251 4.59 10.60 -5.75
N VAL A 252 4.54 9.29 -6.06
CA VAL A 252 4.30 8.80 -7.43
C VAL A 252 2.96 9.30 -7.97
N SER A 253 1.95 9.37 -7.12
CA SER A 253 0.65 9.96 -7.47
C SER A 253 0.11 10.87 -6.37
N SER A 254 -1.10 11.39 -6.56
CA SER A 254 -1.76 12.28 -5.59
C SER A 254 -1.95 11.60 -4.24
N LEU A 255 -1.61 12.31 -3.16
CA LEU A 255 -1.87 11.85 -1.79
C LEU A 255 -3.36 11.89 -1.41
N SER A 256 -4.22 12.62 -2.16
CA SER A 256 -5.63 12.82 -1.83
C SER A 256 -6.43 11.51 -1.86
N PRO A 257 -7.01 11.05 -0.73
CA PRO A 257 -7.93 9.91 -0.71
C PRO A 257 -9.17 10.15 -1.58
N TRP A 258 -9.66 11.40 -1.64
CA TRP A 258 -10.88 11.75 -2.37
C TRP A 258 -10.75 11.52 -3.87
N LYS A 259 -9.60 11.87 -4.45
CA LYS A 259 -9.30 11.59 -5.86
C LYS A 259 -9.25 10.08 -6.13
N ALA A 260 -8.65 9.31 -5.22
CA ALA A 260 -8.57 7.87 -5.36
C ALA A 260 -9.94 7.19 -5.17
N ILE A 261 -10.78 7.68 -4.24
CA ILE A 261 -12.16 7.22 -4.06
C ILE A 261 -12.98 7.48 -5.32
N GLN A 262 -12.95 8.72 -5.85
CA GLN A 262 -13.62 9.04 -7.11
C GLN A 262 -13.17 8.11 -8.24
N GLN A 263 -11.87 7.89 -8.35
CA GLN A 263 -11.32 7.07 -9.41
C GLN A 263 -11.73 5.60 -9.28
N ALA A 264 -11.74 5.04 -8.08
CA ALA A 264 -12.19 3.67 -7.83
C ALA A 264 -13.67 3.45 -8.17
N VAL A 265 -14.51 4.47 -7.92
CA VAL A 265 -15.97 4.44 -8.18
C VAL A 265 -16.26 4.64 -9.67
N THR A 266 -15.57 5.54 -10.34
CA THR A 266 -15.87 5.91 -11.74
C THR A 266 -15.03 5.13 -12.74
N ARG A 267 -13.76 4.84 -12.44
CA ARG A 267 -12.72 4.28 -13.31
C ARG A 267 -12.57 5.03 -14.63
N LYS A 268 -12.97 6.31 -14.62
CA LYS A 268 -13.02 7.17 -15.81
C LYS A 268 -11.69 7.87 -16.02
N GLY A 269 -11.18 7.78 -17.23
CA GLY A 269 -10.03 8.53 -17.72
C GLY A 269 -10.34 9.20 -19.06
N PRO A 270 -9.35 9.87 -19.67
CA PRO A 270 -9.51 10.53 -20.97
C PRO A 270 -9.93 9.59 -22.09
N GLN A 271 -9.60 8.32 -22.01
CA GLN A 271 -9.88 7.30 -23.02
C GLN A 271 -11.11 6.42 -22.68
N GLY A 272 -11.96 6.88 -21.75
CA GLY A 272 -13.19 6.18 -21.38
C GLY A 272 -13.16 5.60 -19.98
N VAL A 273 -13.63 4.37 -19.78
CA VAL A 273 -13.73 3.68 -18.49
C VAL A 273 -12.89 2.41 -18.53
N LEU A 274 -11.93 2.29 -17.60
CA LEU A 274 -11.11 1.10 -17.51
C LEU A 274 -11.87 -0.02 -16.79
N ASN A 275 -12.19 -1.12 -17.51
CA ASN A 275 -12.80 -2.32 -16.93
C ASN A 275 -13.98 -2.00 -15.97
N ALA A 276 -15.10 -1.47 -16.51
CA ALA A 276 -16.24 -0.93 -15.74
C ALA A 276 -16.79 -1.90 -14.66
N GLY A 277 -16.65 -3.22 -14.86
CA GLY A 277 -17.07 -4.24 -13.89
C GLY A 277 -16.22 -4.31 -12.63
N GLU A 278 -15.08 -3.61 -12.60
CA GLU A 278 -14.16 -3.57 -11.46
C GLU A 278 -14.33 -2.31 -10.58
N ARG A 279 -15.40 -1.53 -10.78
CA ARG A 279 -15.75 -0.40 -9.92
C ARG A 279 -16.05 -0.87 -8.51
N LEU A 280 -15.68 -0.06 -7.54
CA LEU A 280 -16.10 -0.20 -6.14
C LEU A 280 -17.15 0.85 -5.81
N ASP A 281 -17.99 0.59 -4.81
CA ASP A 281 -18.88 1.60 -4.26
C ASP A 281 -18.16 2.52 -3.26
N ARG A 282 -18.78 3.65 -2.94
CA ARG A 282 -18.24 4.65 -1.99
C ARG A 282 -17.98 4.06 -0.63
N GLN A 283 -18.94 3.30 -0.09
CA GLN A 283 -18.83 2.75 1.27
C GLN A 283 -17.64 1.81 1.39
N THR A 284 -17.43 0.95 0.39
CA THR A 284 -16.25 0.08 0.31
C THR A 284 -14.96 0.91 0.32
N MET A 285 -14.92 2.01 -0.43
CA MET A 285 -13.74 2.86 -0.48
C MET A 285 -13.51 3.65 0.82
N PHE A 286 -14.59 4.05 1.53
CA PHE A 286 -14.45 4.60 2.88
C PHE A 286 -13.83 3.60 3.84
N TYR A 287 -14.29 2.36 3.81
CA TYR A 287 -13.65 1.31 4.62
C TYR A 287 -12.22 1.04 4.20
N ALA A 288 -11.90 1.14 2.92
CA ALA A 288 -10.53 0.96 2.42
C ALA A 288 -9.56 2.01 2.97
N TYR A 289 -10.00 3.28 3.12
CA TYR A 289 -9.18 4.38 3.67
C TYR A 289 -9.30 4.58 5.18
N THR A 290 -10.12 3.80 5.88
CA THR A 290 -10.31 3.90 7.34
C THR A 290 -9.93 2.61 8.04
N ARG A 291 -10.91 1.75 8.39
CA ARG A 291 -10.70 0.54 9.17
C ARG A 291 -9.77 -0.48 8.50
N ASN A 292 -9.85 -0.62 7.16
CA ASN A 292 -9.01 -1.58 6.45
C ASN A 292 -7.57 -1.07 6.34
N ALA A 293 -7.36 0.24 6.13
CA ALA A 293 -6.05 0.86 6.21
C ALA A 293 -5.44 0.71 7.61
N ALA A 294 -6.23 0.95 8.67
CA ALA A 294 -5.79 0.73 10.05
C ALA A 294 -5.36 -0.72 10.29
N ARG A 295 -6.09 -1.70 9.74
CA ARG A 295 -5.73 -3.12 9.81
C ARG A 295 -4.43 -3.43 9.06
N THR A 296 -4.19 -2.78 7.91
CA THR A 296 -2.95 -2.99 7.13
C THR A 296 -1.70 -2.60 7.91
N ILE A 297 -1.83 -1.67 8.85
CA ILE A 297 -0.73 -1.19 9.71
C ILE A 297 -0.77 -1.77 11.13
N GLY A 298 -1.71 -2.71 11.42
CA GLY A 298 -1.84 -3.37 12.71
C GLY A 298 -2.41 -2.47 13.83
N LEU A 299 -3.13 -1.41 13.48
CA LEU A 299 -3.68 -0.42 14.42
C LEU A 299 -5.22 -0.42 14.51
N GLU A 300 -5.90 -1.40 13.92
CA GLU A 300 -7.37 -1.45 13.85
C GLU A 300 -8.09 -1.47 15.23
N ARG A 301 -7.37 -1.87 16.28
CA ARG A 301 -7.89 -1.80 17.66
C ARG A 301 -7.80 -0.41 18.28
N ARG A 302 -7.02 0.50 17.66
CA ARG A 302 -6.73 1.82 18.20
C ARG A 302 -7.32 2.95 17.36
N ILE A 303 -7.41 2.78 16.05
CA ILE A 303 -7.85 3.78 15.06
C ILE A 303 -8.71 3.14 13.96
N GLY A 304 -9.15 3.95 12.99
CA GLY A 304 -9.86 3.50 11.79
C GLY A 304 -11.37 3.47 11.91
N SER A 305 -11.93 3.73 13.11
CA SER A 305 -13.36 3.91 13.36
C SER A 305 -13.58 4.76 14.61
N LEU A 306 -14.75 5.41 14.68
CA LEU A 306 -15.18 6.19 15.84
C LEU A 306 -15.96 5.27 16.79
N GLU A 307 -15.26 4.63 17.70
CA GLU A 307 -15.79 3.71 18.69
C GLU A 307 -15.22 4.04 20.08
N PRO A 308 -15.98 3.83 21.18
CA PRO A 308 -15.46 3.98 22.53
C PRO A 308 -14.18 3.17 22.74
N GLY A 309 -13.14 3.82 23.29
CA GLY A 309 -11.84 3.19 23.55
C GLY A 309 -10.82 3.35 22.40
N LYS A 310 -11.24 3.81 21.22
CA LYS A 310 -10.31 4.18 20.15
C LYS A 310 -9.91 5.66 20.22
N GLN A 311 -8.85 6.01 19.53
CA GLN A 311 -8.40 7.39 19.46
C GLN A 311 -9.38 8.22 18.61
N ALA A 312 -9.58 9.46 19.01
CA ALA A 312 -10.46 10.42 18.33
C ALA A 312 -9.72 11.05 17.14
N ASP A 313 -9.52 10.23 16.08
CA ASP A 313 -9.00 10.66 14.79
C ASP A 313 -10.18 10.82 13.85
N PHE A 314 -10.51 12.04 13.46
CA PHE A 314 -11.64 12.31 12.58
C PHE A 314 -11.46 13.61 11.77
N ILE A 315 -12.25 13.74 10.74
CA ILE A 315 -12.23 14.89 9.83
C ILE A 315 -13.62 15.50 9.70
N VAL A 316 -13.66 16.79 9.38
CA VAL A 316 -14.88 17.48 8.94
C VAL A 316 -14.72 17.87 7.49
N LEU A 317 -15.73 17.60 6.68
CA LEU A 317 -15.73 17.80 5.24
C LEU A 317 -16.63 18.97 4.84
N ASP A 318 -16.40 19.55 3.67
CA ASP A 318 -17.18 20.64 3.10
C ASP A 318 -18.54 20.18 2.52
N ARG A 319 -18.76 18.88 2.39
CA ARG A 319 -19.94 18.30 1.74
C ARG A 319 -20.29 16.91 2.27
N ASP A 320 -21.52 16.49 2.07
CA ASP A 320 -21.92 15.10 2.27
C ASP A 320 -21.44 14.24 1.10
N VAL A 321 -20.40 13.47 1.35
CA VAL A 321 -19.72 12.61 0.36
C VAL A 321 -20.56 11.39 -0.05
N PHE A 322 -21.65 11.09 0.66
CA PHE A 322 -22.58 10.03 0.28
C PHE A 322 -23.67 10.53 -0.67
N GLU A 323 -23.95 11.83 -0.68
CA GLU A 323 -25.01 12.45 -1.50
C GLU A 323 -24.49 13.10 -2.79
N VAL A 324 -23.24 13.61 -2.81
CA VAL A 324 -22.70 14.27 -4.01
C VAL A 324 -22.58 13.30 -5.19
N PRO A 325 -22.66 13.79 -6.45
CA PRO A 325 -22.36 12.98 -7.63
C PRO A 325 -20.97 12.34 -7.55
N GLU A 326 -20.84 11.09 -8.03
CA GLU A 326 -19.57 10.33 -8.00
C GLU A 326 -18.43 11.09 -8.66
N THR A 327 -18.72 11.85 -9.71
CA THR A 327 -17.74 12.67 -10.45
C THR A 327 -17.24 13.90 -9.68
N GLN A 328 -17.84 14.22 -8.54
CA GLN A 328 -17.46 15.35 -7.70
C GLN A 328 -16.79 14.93 -6.38
N LEU A 329 -16.64 13.63 -6.12
CA LEU A 329 -16.00 13.11 -4.91
C LEU A 329 -14.55 13.62 -4.77
N GLY A 330 -13.82 13.72 -5.88
CA GLY A 330 -12.44 14.19 -5.89
C GLY A 330 -12.25 15.67 -5.55
N GLU A 331 -13.33 16.46 -5.56
CA GLU A 331 -13.34 17.88 -5.22
C GLU A 331 -13.59 18.13 -3.72
N THR A 332 -13.87 17.07 -2.96
CA THR A 332 -14.15 17.15 -1.53
C THR A 332 -12.97 17.79 -0.79
N LYS A 333 -13.27 18.76 0.07
CA LYS A 333 -12.30 19.48 0.88
C LYS A 333 -12.41 19.07 2.33
N VAL A 334 -11.27 18.89 2.97
CA VAL A 334 -11.19 18.72 4.41
C VAL A 334 -11.20 20.10 5.05
N LEU A 335 -12.19 20.38 5.89
CA LEU A 335 -12.30 21.63 6.62
C LEU A 335 -11.48 21.58 7.91
N LYS A 336 -11.52 20.44 8.61
CA LYS A 336 -10.78 20.25 9.87
C LYS A 336 -10.31 18.82 10.00
N THR A 337 -9.16 18.63 10.63
CA THR A 337 -8.60 17.31 10.98
C THR A 337 -8.25 17.26 12.46
N TRP A 338 -8.69 16.21 13.15
CA TRP A 338 -8.30 15.92 14.53
C TRP A 338 -7.44 14.67 14.58
N PHE A 339 -6.38 14.74 15.35
CA PHE A 339 -5.49 13.64 15.68
C PHE A 339 -5.46 13.43 17.18
N ALA A 340 -5.83 12.26 17.66
CA ALA A 340 -5.90 11.91 19.08
C ALA A 340 -6.69 12.95 19.91
N GLY A 341 -7.82 13.44 19.36
CA GLY A 341 -8.69 14.42 19.99
C GLY A 341 -8.19 15.88 19.96
N LYS A 342 -7.08 16.17 19.28
CA LYS A 342 -6.54 17.54 19.12
C LYS A 342 -6.67 18.00 17.67
N PRO A 343 -7.09 19.24 17.42
CA PRO A 343 -7.11 19.79 16.07
C PRO A 343 -5.67 19.95 15.55
N VAL A 344 -5.41 19.43 14.35
CA VAL A 344 -4.09 19.48 13.70
C VAL A 344 -4.12 20.18 12.35
N TYR A 345 -5.33 20.45 11.84
CA TYR A 345 -5.55 21.23 10.62
C TYR A 345 -6.92 21.92 10.67
N SER A 346 -6.96 23.16 10.17
CA SER A 346 -8.17 23.92 9.84
C SER A 346 -7.96 24.66 8.52
N SER A 347 -8.98 24.64 7.64
CA SER A 347 -8.97 25.39 6.37
C SER A 347 -9.20 26.89 6.57
N GLU A 348 -9.61 27.31 7.75
CA GLU A 348 -9.88 28.72 8.10
C GLU A 348 -8.65 29.45 8.71
N GLY A 349 -7.49 28.80 8.71
CA GLY A 349 -6.21 29.38 9.18
C GLY A 349 -5.58 28.61 10.31
#